data_fbfd549146853f9c491fc5a472bbeb6b
#
_entry.id   fbfd549146853f9c491fc5a472bbeb6b
#
_cell.length_a   1.000
_cell.length_b   1.000
_cell.length_c   1.000
_cell.angle_alpha   90.00
_cell.angle_beta   90.00
_cell.angle_gamma   90.00
#
_symmetry.space_group_name_H-M   'P 1'
#
loop_
_entity.id
_entity.type
_entity.pdbx_description
1 polymer ?
#
loop_
_entity_poly.entity_id
_entity_poly.type
_entity_poly.pdbx_seq_one_letter_code
_entity_poly.pdbx_strand_id
1 'polypeptide(L)'
;MNKFKYILLFVCIHANLNVSAGYAPTLVQNSLKALFPSVSTVGWSTDRNYYVAGFRHNGFDMKVWFDTQGHWVMKQTDWQVMDEAPEAIWHSFSFGPYSTNEVLDVTLVEFPQAQAQVVVLIGEDNAETEYQLFYLMDGEMINARNVTNMSHILGACTFL
;
A
#
# COMPACT_ATOMS: atom_id res chain seq x y z
N MET A 1 -5.51 -31.86 -26.16
CA MET A 1 -4.92 -31.27 -24.97
C MET A 1 -4.95 -29.76 -25.14
N ASN A 2 -6.04 -29.12 -24.72
CA ASN A 2 -6.24 -27.68 -24.88
C ASN A 2 -5.85 -26.98 -23.57
N LYS A 3 -4.75 -26.27 -23.62
CA LYS A 3 -4.37 -25.36 -22.55
C LYS A 3 -5.23 -24.11 -22.67
N PHE A 4 -6.30 -24.01 -21.90
CA PHE A 4 -7.03 -22.77 -21.70
C PHE A 4 -6.14 -21.84 -20.90
N LYS A 5 -5.59 -20.83 -21.56
CA LYS A 5 -5.01 -19.66 -20.90
C LYS A 5 -6.18 -18.86 -20.32
N TYR A 6 -6.36 -18.93 -19.03
CA TYR A 6 -7.22 -17.96 -18.32
C TYR A 6 -6.52 -16.61 -18.32
N ILE A 7 -6.97 -15.75 -19.21
CA ILE A 7 -6.69 -14.32 -19.08
C ILE A 7 -7.53 -13.86 -17.89
N LEU A 8 -6.90 -13.77 -16.73
CA LEU A 8 -7.52 -13.16 -15.56
C LEU A 8 -7.61 -11.67 -15.84
N LEU A 9 -8.80 -11.24 -16.27
CA LEU A 9 -9.15 -9.84 -16.38
C LEU A 9 -9.18 -9.31 -14.95
N PHE A 10 -8.16 -8.57 -14.56
CA PHE A 10 -8.10 -7.86 -13.28
C PHE A 10 -9.19 -6.78 -13.33
N VAL A 11 -10.40 -7.16 -12.98
CA VAL A 11 -11.44 -6.22 -12.62
C VAL A 11 -11.06 -5.72 -11.23
N CYS A 12 -10.40 -4.57 -11.17
CA CYS A 12 -10.35 -3.78 -9.95
C CYS A 12 -11.79 -3.58 -9.50
N ILE A 13 -12.26 -4.42 -8.60
CA ILE A 13 -13.46 -4.13 -7.83
C ILE A 13 -13.07 -2.94 -6.96
N HIS A 14 -13.32 -1.76 -7.49
CA HIS A 14 -13.35 -0.55 -6.69
C HIS A 14 -14.45 -0.79 -5.66
N ALA A 15 -14.06 -1.28 -4.47
CA ALA A 15 -14.92 -1.12 -3.33
C ALA A 15 -15.32 0.34 -3.34
N ASN A 16 -16.63 0.61 -3.44
CA ASN A 16 -17.20 1.95 -3.37
C ASN A 16 -16.80 2.56 -2.03
N LEU A 17 -15.56 3.04 -1.95
CA LEU A 17 -15.28 4.18 -1.12
C LEU A 17 -16.22 5.23 -1.67
N ASN A 18 -17.11 5.77 -0.86
CA ASN A 18 -17.85 6.96 -1.21
C ASN A 18 -16.80 8.01 -1.56
N VAL A 19 -16.42 8.02 -2.82
CA VAL A 19 -15.68 9.10 -3.44
C VAL A 19 -16.70 10.23 -3.59
N SER A 20 -17.05 10.84 -2.49
CA SER A 20 -17.27 12.23 -2.50
C SER A 20 -15.97 12.77 -3.08
N ALA A 21 -16.01 13.36 -4.27
CA ALA A 21 -14.89 14.11 -4.84
C ALA A 21 -14.61 15.25 -3.82
N GLY A 22 -14.00 14.88 -2.71
CA GLY A 22 -13.77 15.70 -1.54
C GLY A 22 -12.62 16.61 -1.89
N TYR A 23 -12.93 17.85 -2.11
CA TYR A 23 -11.94 18.91 -2.24
C TYR A 23 -11.19 18.99 -0.90
N ALA A 24 -9.94 18.59 -0.87
CA ALA A 24 -9.14 18.77 0.35
C ALA A 24 -9.02 20.28 0.64
N PRO A 25 -9.01 20.69 1.92
CA PRO A 25 -8.79 22.09 2.29
C PRO A 25 -7.51 22.65 1.68
N THR A 26 -7.48 23.92 1.38
CA THR A 26 -6.31 24.60 0.79
C THR A 26 -5.03 24.36 1.60
N LEU A 27 -5.15 24.33 2.93
CA LEU A 27 -4.01 24.03 3.82
C LEU A 27 -3.40 22.64 3.49
N VAL A 28 -4.22 21.62 3.37
CA VAL A 28 -3.80 20.24 3.04
C VAL A 28 -3.20 20.18 1.63
N GLN A 29 -3.82 20.85 0.65
CA GLN A 29 -3.28 20.94 -0.70
C GLN A 29 -1.92 21.62 -0.75
N ASN A 30 -1.71 22.69 0.02
CA ASN A 30 -0.43 23.38 0.12
C ASN A 30 0.64 22.50 0.76
N SER A 31 0.28 21.69 1.77
CA SER A 31 1.18 20.72 2.39
C SER A 31 1.63 19.65 1.40
N LEU A 32 0.71 19.10 0.60
CA LEU A 32 1.06 18.17 -0.45
C LEU A 32 2.01 18.82 -1.47
N LYS A 33 1.71 20.03 -1.92
CA LYS A 33 2.53 20.75 -2.89
C LYS A 33 3.93 21.08 -2.36
N ALA A 34 4.07 21.31 -1.05
CA ALA A 34 5.37 21.50 -0.43
C ALA A 34 6.20 20.21 -0.38
N LEU A 35 5.57 19.05 -0.16
CA LEU A 35 6.23 17.74 -0.16
C LEU A 35 6.55 17.24 -1.57
N PHE A 36 5.64 17.48 -2.53
CA PHE A 36 5.73 16.98 -3.90
C PHE A 36 5.47 18.11 -4.92
N PRO A 37 6.43 19.04 -5.12
CA PRO A 37 6.23 20.24 -5.96
C PRO A 37 5.92 19.90 -7.43
N SER A 38 6.42 18.78 -7.92
CA SER A 38 6.28 18.35 -9.33
C SER A 38 4.94 17.65 -9.62
N VAL A 39 4.16 17.30 -8.60
CA VAL A 39 2.90 16.59 -8.77
C VAL A 39 1.79 17.58 -9.15
N SER A 40 1.16 17.35 -10.31
CA SER A 40 0.12 18.22 -10.84
C SER A 40 -1.27 17.57 -10.83
N THR A 41 -1.35 16.24 -10.92
CA THR A 41 -2.60 15.50 -10.95
C THR A 41 -2.76 14.70 -9.66
N VAL A 42 -3.80 15.01 -8.89
CA VAL A 42 -4.04 14.41 -7.58
C VAL A 42 -5.51 14.02 -7.46
N GLY A 43 -5.75 12.75 -7.13
CA GLY A 43 -7.05 12.28 -6.69
C GLY A 43 -7.18 12.46 -5.17
N TRP A 44 -8.23 13.16 -4.71
CA TRP A 44 -8.48 13.34 -3.29
C TRP A 44 -9.61 12.43 -2.81
N SER A 45 -9.42 11.83 -1.65
CA SER A 45 -10.43 11.05 -0.93
C SER A 45 -10.30 11.27 0.57
N THR A 46 -11.14 10.63 1.36
CA THR A 46 -11.05 10.63 2.82
C THR A 46 -10.97 9.20 3.33
N ASP A 47 -10.20 9.01 4.40
CA ASP A 47 -10.12 7.77 5.15
C ASP A 47 -10.24 8.13 6.63
N ARG A 48 -11.42 7.84 7.23
CA ARG A 48 -11.78 8.31 8.57
C ARG A 48 -11.69 9.84 8.65
N ASN A 49 -10.82 10.36 9.51
CA ASN A 49 -10.62 11.80 9.74
C ASN A 49 -9.44 12.37 8.95
N TYR A 50 -8.89 11.60 8.00
CA TYR A 50 -7.74 12.00 7.20
C TYR A 50 -8.16 12.33 5.77
N TYR A 51 -7.49 13.31 5.18
CA TYR A 51 -7.52 13.57 3.74
C TYR A 51 -6.44 12.73 3.07
N VAL A 52 -6.79 12.05 1.99
CA VAL A 52 -5.87 11.16 1.26
C VAL A 52 -5.63 11.70 -0.13
N ALA A 53 -4.39 12.01 -0.44
CA ALA A 53 -3.93 12.37 -1.77
C ALA A 53 -3.41 11.13 -2.47
N GLY A 54 -4.00 10.75 -3.60
CA GLY A 54 -3.50 9.68 -4.48
C GLY A 54 -2.94 10.28 -5.77
N PHE A 55 -1.71 9.92 -6.13
CA PHE A 55 -1.03 10.44 -7.32
C PHE A 55 0.09 9.50 -7.75
N ARG A 56 0.63 9.71 -8.97
CA ARG A 56 1.80 9.00 -9.47
C ARG A 56 3.03 9.89 -9.35
N HIS A 57 4.12 9.33 -8.80
CA HIS A 57 5.39 10.02 -8.62
C HIS A 57 6.57 9.06 -8.81
N ASN A 58 7.56 9.46 -9.61
CA ASN A 58 8.75 8.66 -9.91
C ASN A 58 8.47 7.23 -10.40
N GLY A 59 7.36 7.05 -11.12
CA GLY A 59 6.98 5.73 -11.65
C GLY A 59 6.08 4.89 -10.74
N PHE A 60 5.91 5.28 -9.48
CA PHE A 60 5.10 4.56 -8.50
C PHE A 60 3.77 5.25 -8.23
N ASP A 61 2.75 4.47 -7.92
CA ASP A 61 1.51 4.97 -7.35
C ASP A 61 1.71 5.23 -5.87
N MET A 62 1.30 6.43 -5.43
CA MET A 62 1.51 6.88 -4.05
C MET A 62 0.21 7.35 -3.43
N LYS A 63 0.09 7.19 -2.12
CA LYS A 63 -0.96 7.78 -1.30
C LYS A 63 -0.35 8.47 -0.08
N VAL A 64 -0.86 9.64 0.25
CA VAL A 64 -0.42 10.39 1.43
C VAL A 64 -1.64 10.80 2.25
N TRP A 65 -1.64 10.45 3.53
CA TRP A 65 -2.66 10.81 4.51
C TRP A 65 -2.26 12.07 5.25
N PHE A 66 -3.17 13.00 5.34
CA PHE A 66 -3.01 14.27 6.07
C PHE A 66 -4.09 14.39 7.13
N ASP A 67 -3.72 14.92 8.29
CA ASP A 67 -4.68 15.35 9.29
C ASP A 67 -5.41 16.64 8.84
N THR A 68 -6.38 17.09 9.64
CA THR A 68 -7.16 18.31 9.38
C THR A 68 -6.33 19.58 9.45
N GLN A 69 -5.11 19.52 10.02
CA GLN A 69 -4.18 20.63 10.14
C GLN A 69 -3.12 20.64 9.02
N GLY A 70 -3.19 19.66 8.11
CA GLY A 70 -2.30 19.56 6.97
C GLY A 70 -0.96 18.88 7.27
N HIS A 71 -0.78 18.26 8.45
CA HIS A 71 0.39 17.43 8.71
C HIS A 71 0.21 16.08 8.02
N TRP A 72 1.22 15.61 7.30
CA TRP A 72 1.20 14.25 6.80
C TRP A 72 1.44 13.27 7.95
N VAL A 73 0.68 12.20 7.98
CA VAL A 73 0.70 11.19 9.06
C VAL A 73 1.12 9.80 8.56
N MET A 74 0.89 9.53 7.30
CA MET A 74 1.28 8.28 6.66
C MET A 74 1.48 8.50 5.16
N LYS A 75 2.45 7.79 4.57
CA LYS A 75 2.69 7.77 3.14
C LYS A 75 2.86 6.33 2.69
N GLN A 76 2.25 5.98 1.58
CA GLN A 76 2.40 4.68 0.94
C GLN A 76 2.98 4.86 -0.45
N THR A 77 3.89 3.98 -0.81
CA THR A 77 4.44 3.83 -2.15
C THR A 77 4.21 2.40 -2.59
N ASP A 78 3.44 2.21 -3.64
CA ASP A 78 3.18 0.90 -4.23
C ASP A 78 4.39 0.51 -5.10
N TRP A 79 5.17 -0.45 -4.60
CA TRP A 79 6.32 -1.00 -5.31
C TRP A 79 5.93 -2.15 -6.26
N GLN A 80 4.78 -2.78 -6.03
CA GLN A 80 4.22 -3.89 -6.79
C GLN A 80 5.06 -5.17 -6.74
N VAL A 81 6.38 -5.07 -6.76
CA VAL A 81 7.30 -6.21 -6.84
C VAL A 81 8.34 -6.20 -5.72
N MET A 82 8.81 -7.38 -5.35
CA MET A 82 9.78 -7.57 -4.27
C MET A 82 11.17 -6.99 -4.61
N ASP A 83 11.51 -6.86 -5.89
CA ASP A 83 12.83 -6.34 -6.34
C ASP A 83 13.07 -4.88 -5.93
N GLU A 84 12.01 -4.13 -5.65
CA GLU A 84 12.09 -2.75 -5.13
C GLU A 84 12.32 -2.70 -3.61
N ALA A 85 12.10 -3.82 -2.89
CA ALA A 85 12.30 -3.89 -1.46
C ALA A 85 13.78 -4.04 -1.10
N PRO A 86 14.22 -3.57 0.10
CA PRO A 86 15.56 -3.82 0.59
C PRO A 86 15.92 -5.31 0.59
N GLU A 87 17.18 -5.62 0.26
CA GLU A 87 17.70 -6.99 0.22
C GLU A 87 17.44 -7.77 1.51
N ALA A 88 17.49 -7.10 2.66
CA ALA A 88 17.21 -7.71 3.96
C ALA A 88 15.77 -8.29 4.05
N ILE A 89 14.79 -7.60 3.46
CA ILE A 89 13.39 -8.08 3.41
C ILE A 89 13.28 -9.26 2.45
N TRP A 90 13.86 -9.13 1.25
CA TRP A 90 13.90 -10.22 0.28
C TRP A 90 14.53 -11.49 0.88
N HIS A 91 15.65 -11.34 1.57
CA HIS A 91 16.34 -12.44 2.24
C HIS A 91 15.44 -13.06 3.33
N SER A 92 14.87 -12.24 4.21
CA SER A 92 13.98 -12.71 5.29
C SER A 92 12.77 -13.45 4.74
N PHE A 93 12.15 -12.94 3.68
CA PHE A 93 11.03 -13.60 3.00
C PHE A 93 11.46 -14.94 2.39
N SER A 94 12.54 -14.96 1.62
CA SER A 94 13.00 -16.15 0.87
C SER A 94 13.43 -17.32 1.76
N PHE A 95 13.88 -17.04 2.98
CA PHE A 95 14.25 -18.07 3.97
C PHE A 95 13.21 -18.21 5.09
N GLY A 96 12.11 -17.48 5.01
CA GLY A 96 11.02 -17.49 5.98
C GLY A 96 9.95 -18.56 5.70
N PRO A 97 8.95 -18.66 6.58
CA PRO A 97 7.89 -19.68 6.49
C PRO A 97 6.95 -19.47 5.30
N TYR A 98 7.00 -18.33 4.65
CA TYR A 98 6.13 -17.95 3.52
C TYR A 98 6.87 -17.96 2.17
N SER A 99 8.09 -18.48 2.11
CA SER A 99 8.96 -18.43 0.91
C SER A 99 8.41 -19.14 -0.33
N THR A 100 7.45 -20.03 -0.15
CA THR A 100 6.77 -20.74 -1.25
C THR A 100 5.50 -20.06 -1.75
N ASN A 101 5.07 -19.00 -1.09
CA ASN A 101 3.88 -18.26 -1.47
C ASN A 101 4.16 -17.29 -2.63
N GLU A 102 3.15 -17.04 -3.46
CA GLU A 102 3.23 -16.04 -4.51
C GLU A 102 3.15 -14.62 -3.91
N VAL A 103 4.07 -13.75 -4.28
CA VAL A 103 3.99 -12.32 -3.93
C VAL A 103 3.02 -11.64 -4.89
N LEU A 104 1.95 -11.07 -4.35
CA LEU A 104 0.89 -10.41 -5.10
C LEU A 104 1.07 -8.88 -5.14
N ASP A 105 1.62 -8.29 -4.08
CA ASP A 105 1.86 -6.85 -3.97
C ASP A 105 2.91 -6.54 -2.91
N VAL A 106 3.61 -5.41 -3.09
CA VAL A 106 4.62 -4.92 -2.14
C VAL A 106 4.44 -3.41 -1.95
N THR A 107 4.14 -2.99 -0.73
CA THR A 107 3.90 -1.58 -0.39
C THR A 107 4.86 -1.11 0.69
N LEU A 108 5.60 -0.02 0.41
CA LEU A 108 6.31 0.75 1.43
C LEU A 108 5.34 1.66 2.18
N VAL A 109 5.37 1.63 3.51
CA VAL A 109 4.59 2.52 4.39
C VAL A 109 5.53 3.31 5.29
N GLU A 110 5.43 4.62 5.21
CA GLU A 110 6.30 5.55 5.94
C GLU A 110 5.47 6.44 6.87
N PHE A 111 6.08 6.80 8.00
CA PHE A 111 5.49 7.65 9.04
C PHE A 111 6.47 8.76 9.43
N PRO A 112 6.00 9.96 9.87
CA PRO A 112 6.89 11.07 10.22
C PRO A 112 7.77 10.80 11.45
N GLN A 113 7.32 9.95 12.36
CA GLN A 113 7.99 9.75 13.67
C GLN A 113 8.10 8.27 14.07
N ALA A 114 7.86 7.34 13.16
CA ALA A 114 7.99 5.90 13.38
C ALA A 114 8.83 5.25 12.27
N GLN A 115 9.28 4.04 12.53
CA GLN A 115 10.01 3.26 11.53
C GLN A 115 9.10 2.96 10.34
N ALA A 116 9.67 3.05 9.14
CA ALA A 116 8.99 2.62 7.92
C ALA A 116 8.80 1.10 7.95
N GLN A 117 7.74 0.66 7.32
CA GLN A 117 7.39 -0.75 7.18
C GLN A 117 7.21 -1.09 5.70
N VAL A 118 7.51 -2.33 5.35
CA VAL A 118 7.15 -2.89 4.06
C VAL A 118 6.09 -3.95 4.29
N VAL A 119 4.97 -3.82 3.59
CA VAL A 119 3.89 -4.80 3.62
C VAL A 119 3.92 -5.61 2.35
N VAL A 120 4.07 -6.93 2.48
CA VAL A 120 4.05 -7.87 1.38
C VAL A 120 2.73 -8.61 1.41
N LEU A 121 1.92 -8.47 0.38
CA LEU A 121 0.73 -9.27 0.18
C LEU A 121 1.13 -10.56 -0.54
N ILE A 122 0.76 -11.68 0.02
CA ILE A 122 1.04 -13.00 -0.54
C ILE A 122 -0.22 -13.83 -0.70
N GLY A 123 -0.22 -14.70 -1.71
CA GLY A 123 -1.23 -15.72 -1.92
C GLY A 123 -0.63 -17.12 -1.76
N GLU A 124 -1.43 -18.06 -1.31
CA GLU A 124 -1.06 -19.47 -1.22
C GLU A 124 -1.59 -20.23 -2.46
N ASP A 125 -0.69 -20.86 -3.20
CA ASP A 125 -1.06 -21.71 -4.34
C ASP A 125 -2.05 -22.79 -3.88
N ASN A 126 -3.21 -22.84 -4.50
CA ASN A 126 -4.29 -23.81 -4.28
C ASN A 126 -5.15 -23.61 -3.00
N ALA A 127 -4.96 -22.59 -2.19
CA ALA A 127 -5.70 -22.40 -0.92
C ALA A 127 -6.39 -21.05 -0.89
N GLU A 128 -6.86 -20.40 -1.78
CA GLU A 128 -7.58 -19.09 -1.72
C GLU A 128 -7.25 -18.26 -0.43
N THR A 129 -6.06 -18.52 0.15
CA THR A 129 -5.60 -17.95 1.41
C THR A 129 -4.61 -16.85 1.13
N GLU A 130 -4.84 -15.68 1.71
CA GLU A 130 -4.01 -14.51 1.51
C GLU A 130 -3.54 -13.94 2.85
N TYR A 131 -2.28 -13.48 2.87
CA TYR A 131 -1.68 -12.85 4.05
C TYR A 131 -1.04 -11.51 3.69
N GLN A 132 -1.10 -10.58 4.63
CA GLN A 132 -0.26 -9.39 4.66
C GLN A 132 0.87 -9.62 5.67
N LEU A 133 2.11 -9.59 5.20
CA LEU A 133 3.31 -9.73 6.01
C LEU A 133 3.92 -8.34 6.21
N PHE A 134 4.19 -7.98 7.46
CA PHE A 134 4.72 -6.67 7.82
C PHE A 134 6.18 -6.81 8.22
N TYR A 135 7.07 -6.10 7.53
CA TYR A 135 8.51 -6.11 7.76
C TYR A 135 9.00 -4.72 8.16
N LEU A 136 9.99 -4.65 9.04
CA LEU A 136 10.84 -3.49 9.20
C LEU A 136 11.88 -3.44 8.07
N MET A 137 12.53 -2.29 7.87
CA MET A 137 13.49 -2.09 6.78
C MET A 137 14.75 -2.96 6.90
N ASP A 138 15.04 -3.49 8.08
CA ASP A 138 16.15 -4.42 8.36
C ASP A 138 15.80 -5.91 8.09
N GLY A 139 14.56 -6.18 7.66
CA GLY A 139 14.05 -7.51 7.34
C GLY A 139 13.39 -8.23 8.51
N GLU A 140 13.27 -7.63 9.69
CA GLU A 140 12.49 -8.22 10.77
C GLU A 140 11.01 -8.28 10.41
N MET A 141 10.43 -9.48 10.39
CA MET A 141 8.98 -9.65 10.21
C MET A 141 8.28 -9.43 11.56
N ILE A 142 7.54 -8.33 11.67
CA ILE A 142 6.87 -7.93 12.92
C ILE A 142 5.43 -8.41 13.04
N ASN A 143 4.80 -8.76 11.92
CA ASN A 143 3.41 -9.25 11.93
C ASN A 143 3.10 -10.04 10.67
N ALA A 144 2.13 -10.96 10.77
CA ALA A 144 1.50 -11.64 9.64
C ALA A 144 -0.02 -11.69 9.90
N ARG A 145 -0.80 -11.13 8.98
CA ARG A 145 -2.26 -11.04 9.09
C ARG A 145 -2.93 -11.81 7.97
N ASN A 146 -3.79 -12.77 8.30
CA ASN A 146 -4.66 -13.40 7.31
C ASN A 146 -5.70 -12.38 6.83
N VAL A 147 -5.77 -12.19 5.52
CA VAL A 147 -6.69 -11.25 4.86
C VAL A 147 -7.58 -11.93 3.83
N THR A 148 -7.66 -13.25 3.89
CA THR A 148 -8.54 -14.06 3.03
C THR A 148 -9.97 -13.53 3.08
N ASN A 149 -10.55 -13.26 1.92
CA ASN A 149 -11.88 -12.65 1.78
C ASN A 149 -12.07 -11.29 2.48
N MET A 150 -10.98 -10.61 2.82
CA MET A 150 -10.99 -9.28 3.42
C MET A 150 -10.51 -8.23 2.43
N SER A 151 -10.69 -6.96 2.78
CA SER A 151 -10.07 -5.88 2.02
C SER A 151 -8.56 -5.86 2.27
N HIS A 152 -7.77 -5.82 1.19
CA HIS A 152 -6.31 -5.67 1.25
C HIS A 152 -5.87 -4.20 1.44
N ILE A 153 -6.84 -3.29 1.57
CA ILE A 153 -6.54 -1.86 1.69
C ILE A 153 -5.74 -1.61 2.96
N LEU A 154 -4.56 -1.07 2.77
CA LEU A 154 -3.72 -0.53 3.83
C LEU A 154 -4.15 0.93 4.07
N GLY A 155 -4.92 1.15 5.11
CA GLY A 155 -5.48 2.47 5.42
C GLY A 155 -5.21 2.89 6.88
N ALA A 156 -5.85 3.99 7.29
CA ALA A 156 -5.71 4.51 8.64
C ALA A 156 -6.05 3.47 9.73
N CYS A 157 -7.01 2.57 9.47
CA CYS A 157 -7.34 1.53 10.45
C CYS A 157 -6.30 0.43 10.60
N THR A 158 -5.33 0.34 9.69
CA THR A 158 -4.25 -0.64 9.77
C THR A 158 -3.09 -0.11 10.61
N PHE A 159 -2.82 1.21 10.56
CA PHE A 159 -1.60 1.81 11.09
C PHE A 159 -1.83 2.96 12.07
N LEU A 160 -3.00 3.64 12.03
CA LEU A 160 -3.33 4.83 12.80
C LEU A 160 -4.55 4.60 13.68
#